data_4fe0eb6982aa535b0b2b670d3c98f3bd
#
_entry.id   4fe0eb6982aa535b0b2b670d3c98f3bd
#
_cell.length_a   1.000
_cell.length_b   1.000
_cell.length_c   1.000
_cell.angle_alpha   90.00
_cell.angle_beta   90.00
_cell.angle_gamma   90.00
#
_symmetry.space_group_name_H-M   'P 1'
#
loop_
_entity.id
_entity.type
_entity.pdbx_description
1 polymer ?
#
loop_
_entity_poly.entity_id
_entity_poly.type
_entity_poly.pdbx_seq_one_letter_code
_entity_poly.pdbx_strand_id
1 'polypeptide(L)'
;MADKEKILNGKIENEKKKYELLKNAFYQIYENEKETEKTRIKSYEQINTIKEGDNTQLSKIYKEFNDTMKKLETDREKHLNKVYNELLPVIVYYPEKLDKLKKNLMNVKDIREQKEKNVKEQEKAKKKNDSEAARNLNAEIQNKEKKQKQEINNLERKMCMFEAERVNDNKCLFLQFIHSELEYHAKALEKMSSLFNLINSIDPKLDLPNFENKYGIKIDLREIGVDINQINQEAKRLQDEQVSQTNKVFNNK
;
A
#
# COMPACT_ATOMS: atom_id res chain seq x y z
N MET A 1 -14.93 36.62 -9.55
CA MET A 1 -14.56 35.50 -10.44
C MET A 1 -13.09 35.12 -10.35
N ALA A 2 -12.15 36.06 -10.41
CA ALA A 2 -10.72 35.78 -10.26
C ALA A 2 -10.36 35.02 -8.96
N ASP A 3 -11.02 35.32 -7.85
CA ASP A 3 -10.81 34.62 -6.58
C ASP A 3 -11.23 33.15 -6.64
N LYS A 4 -12.35 32.84 -7.31
CA LYS A 4 -12.77 31.44 -7.52
C LYS A 4 -11.77 30.67 -8.37
N GLU A 5 -11.24 31.25 -9.44
CA GLU A 5 -10.20 30.63 -10.26
C GLU A 5 -8.93 30.34 -9.44
N LYS A 6 -8.53 31.27 -8.59
CA LYS A 6 -7.37 31.09 -7.69
C LYS A 6 -7.60 29.96 -6.68
N ILE A 7 -8.78 29.91 -6.07
CA ILE A 7 -9.17 28.85 -5.12
C ILE A 7 -9.17 27.48 -5.82
N LEU A 8 -9.80 27.36 -6.99
CA LEU A 8 -9.84 26.12 -7.75
C LEU A 8 -8.46 25.64 -8.18
N ASN A 9 -7.60 26.57 -8.64
CA ASN A 9 -6.22 26.23 -8.98
C ASN A 9 -5.45 25.73 -7.76
N GLY A 10 -5.55 26.43 -6.64
CA GLY A 10 -4.89 26.02 -5.39
C GLY A 10 -5.34 24.62 -4.94
N LYS A 11 -6.65 24.33 -5.07
CA LYS A 11 -7.20 23.01 -4.73
C LYS A 11 -6.66 21.91 -5.66
N ILE A 12 -6.63 22.14 -6.97
CA ILE A 12 -6.11 21.18 -7.95
C ILE A 12 -4.63 20.88 -7.67
N GLU A 13 -3.79 21.88 -7.47
CA GLU A 13 -2.37 21.70 -7.19
C GLU A 13 -2.12 20.98 -5.86
N ASN A 14 -2.90 21.28 -4.83
CA ASN A 14 -2.80 20.63 -3.54
C ASN A 14 -3.17 19.15 -3.62
N GLU A 15 -4.27 18.81 -4.30
CA GLU A 15 -4.68 17.41 -4.48
C GLU A 15 -3.65 16.64 -5.34
N LYS A 16 -3.07 17.28 -6.36
CA LYS A 16 -2.00 16.66 -7.16
C LYS A 16 -0.80 16.27 -6.31
N LYS A 17 -0.34 17.17 -5.43
CA LYS A 17 0.76 16.88 -4.48
C LYS A 17 0.42 15.72 -3.54
N LYS A 18 -0.81 15.63 -3.04
CA LYS A 18 -1.24 14.52 -2.17
C LYS A 18 -1.16 13.17 -2.89
N TYR A 19 -1.60 13.10 -4.14
CA TYR A 19 -1.53 11.85 -4.91
C TYR A 19 -0.11 11.46 -5.28
N GLU A 20 0.78 12.39 -5.55
CA GLU A 20 2.21 12.10 -5.73
C GLU A 20 2.84 11.55 -4.44
N LEU A 21 2.50 12.11 -3.27
CA LEU A 21 2.97 11.58 -1.99
C LEU A 21 2.41 10.18 -1.72
N LEU A 22 1.11 9.96 -1.98
CA LEU A 22 0.46 8.66 -1.79
C LEU A 22 1.07 7.60 -2.70
N LYS A 23 1.27 7.92 -3.99
CA LYS A 23 1.95 7.05 -4.96
C LYS A 23 3.35 6.66 -4.46
N ASN A 24 4.15 7.64 -4.05
CA ASN A 24 5.50 7.39 -3.56
C ASN A 24 5.51 6.52 -2.30
N ALA A 25 4.56 6.72 -1.37
CA ALA A 25 4.46 5.91 -0.17
C ALA A 25 4.14 4.43 -0.50
N PHE A 26 3.15 4.16 -1.35
CA PHE A 26 2.82 2.78 -1.76
C PHE A 26 3.94 2.13 -2.58
N TYR A 27 4.61 2.91 -3.44
CA TYR A 27 5.75 2.42 -4.20
C TYR A 27 6.92 2.04 -3.28
N GLN A 28 7.22 2.87 -2.26
CA GLN A 28 8.26 2.56 -1.28
C GLN A 28 7.94 1.32 -0.45
N ILE A 29 6.67 1.13 -0.04
CA ILE A 29 6.24 -0.10 0.65
C ILE A 29 6.56 -1.31 -0.23
N TYR A 30 6.16 -1.27 -1.49
CA TYR A 30 6.41 -2.38 -2.43
C TYR A 30 7.90 -2.68 -2.61
N GLU A 31 8.72 -1.68 -2.91
CA GLU A 31 10.16 -1.86 -3.17
C GLU A 31 10.91 -2.36 -1.91
N ASN A 32 10.64 -1.77 -0.75
CA ASN A 32 11.27 -2.18 0.50
C ASN A 32 10.95 -3.64 0.85
N GLU A 33 9.70 -4.06 0.66
CA GLU A 33 9.31 -5.45 0.91
C GLU A 33 9.98 -6.42 -0.08
N LYS A 34 10.08 -6.05 -1.36
CA LYS A 34 10.79 -6.85 -2.37
C LYS A 34 12.27 -7.04 -2.06
N GLU A 35 12.94 -6.02 -1.56
CA GLU A 35 14.35 -6.12 -1.15
C GLU A 35 14.50 -6.99 0.10
N THR A 36 13.63 -6.82 1.07
CA THR A 36 13.60 -7.62 2.30
C THR A 36 13.31 -9.08 2.01
N GLU A 37 12.38 -9.40 1.09
CA GLU A 37 12.08 -10.75 0.62
C GLU A 37 13.33 -11.48 0.12
N LYS A 38 14.11 -10.84 -0.75
CA LYS A 38 15.36 -11.42 -1.28
C LYS A 38 16.34 -11.78 -0.17
N THR A 39 16.44 -10.95 0.86
CA THR A 39 17.32 -11.18 2.01
C THR A 39 16.84 -12.34 2.86
N ARG A 40 15.52 -12.41 3.12
CA ARG A 40 14.90 -13.51 3.89
C ARG A 40 15.09 -14.86 3.18
N ILE A 41 14.82 -14.94 1.88
CA ILE A 41 14.99 -16.16 1.07
C ILE A 41 16.44 -16.67 1.17
N LYS A 42 17.43 -15.80 1.00
CA LYS A 42 18.84 -16.17 1.16
C LYS A 42 19.15 -16.73 2.55
N SER A 43 18.60 -16.14 3.61
CA SER A 43 18.80 -16.60 4.98
C SER A 43 18.18 -17.99 5.20
N TYR A 44 16.99 -18.25 4.65
CA TYR A 44 16.35 -19.57 4.73
C TYR A 44 17.13 -20.63 3.94
N GLU A 45 17.68 -20.27 2.78
CA GLU A 45 18.56 -21.15 2.01
C GLU A 45 19.84 -21.50 2.78
N GLN A 46 20.43 -20.57 3.51
CA GLN A 46 21.58 -20.85 4.38
C GLN A 46 21.22 -21.85 5.48
N ILE A 47 20.08 -21.69 6.15
CA ILE A 47 19.60 -22.65 7.15
C ILE A 47 19.42 -24.04 6.52
N ASN A 48 18.89 -24.13 5.31
CA ASN A 48 18.72 -25.39 4.60
C ASN A 48 20.05 -26.06 4.18
N THR A 49 21.19 -25.33 4.19
CA THR A 49 22.50 -25.93 3.95
C THR A 49 23.09 -26.65 5.16
N ILE A 50 22.50 -26.45 6.34
CA ILE A 50 22.88 -27.16 7.56
C ILE A 50 22.49 -28.62 7.39
N LYS A 51 23.49 -29.47 7.12
CA LYS A 51 23.28 -30.92 6.95
C LYS A 51 23.54 -31.61 8.29
N GLU A 52 22.47 -31.96 8.94
CA GLU A 52 22.49 -33.00 9.96
C GLU A 52 22.38 -34.37 9.25
N GLY A 53 22.75 -35.45 9.93
CA GLY A 53 22.66 -36.79 9.33
C GLY A 53 21.26 -37.08 8.79
N ASP A 54 21.18 -37.85 7.70
CA ASP A 54 19.90 -38.21 7.09
C ASP A 54 18.95 -38.85 8.12
N ASN A 55 17.69 -38.43 8.13
CA ASN A 55 16.62 -38.90 9.02
C ASN A 55 16.70 -38.52 10.51
N THR A 56 17.49 -37.52 10.90
CA THR A 56 17.42 -36.98 12.26
C THR A 56 16.17 -36.11 12.43
N GLN A 57 15.68 -35.96 13.68
CA GLN A 57 14.57 -35.04 13.99
C GLN A 57 14.97 -33.60 13.66
N LEU A 58 16.22 -33.23 13.92
CA LEU A 58 16.77 -31.92 13.61
C LEU A 58 16.77 -31.63 12.10
N SER A 59 17.12 -32.62 11.28
CA SER A 59 17.04 -32.52 9.81
C SER A 59 15.61 -32.25 9.33
N LYS A 60 14.61 -32.86 9.97
CA LYS A 60 13.19 -32.59 9.69
C LYS A 60 12.81 -31.17 10.07
N ILE A 61 13.28 -30.65 11.22
CA ILE A 61 13.04 -29.24 11.62
C ILE A 61 13.54 -28.30 10.55
N TYR A 62 14.80 -28.43 10.13
CA TYR A 62 15.39 -27.52 9.14
C TYR A 62 14.64 -27.54 7.81
N LYS A 63 14.24 -28.71 7.35
CA LYS A 63 13.46 -28.86 6.13
C LYS A 63 12.09 -28.19 6.24
N GLU A 64 11.30 -28.54 7.27
CA GLU A 64 9.95 -28.00 7.46
C GLU A 64 9.97 -26.48 7.72
N PHE A 65 10.98 -26.00 8.46
CA PHE A 65 11.19 -24.57 8.64
C PHE A 65 11.41 -23.88 7.29
N ASN A 66 12.36 -24.37 6.50
CA ASN A 66 12.67 -23.76 5.18
C ASN A 66 11.46 -23.80 4.23
N ASP A 67 10.75 -24.95 4.17
CA ASP A 67 9.58 -25.10 3.30
C ASP A 67 8.43 -24.18 3.73
N THR A 68 8.21 -24.04 5.04
CA THR A 68 7.19 -23.14 5.59
C THR A 68 7.54 -21.68 5.31
N MET A 69 8.80 -21.28 5.52
CA MET A 69 9.23 -19.91 5.26
C MET A 69 9.12 -19.56 3.76
N LYS A 70 9.50 -20.45 2.86
CA LYS A 70 9.30 -20.24 1.41
C LYS A 70 7.82 -20.10 1.02
N LYS A 71 6.93 -20.88 1.62
CA LYS A 71 5.47 -20.74 1.41
C LYS A 71 4.96 -19.38 1.91
N LEU A 72 5.50 -18.88 3.03
CA LEU A 72 5.16 -17.55 3.55
C LEU A 72 5.61 -16.44 2.60
N GLU A 73 6.83 -16.53 2.07
CA GLU A 73 7.31 -15.54 1.08
C GLU A 73 6.47 -15.57 -0.21
N THR A 74 6.03 -16.74 -0.67
CA THR A 74 5.11 -16.85 -1.81
C THR A 74 3.76 -16.15 -1.54
N ASP A 75 3.22 -16.26 -0.33
CA ASP A 75 1.97 -15.58 0.00
C ASP A 75 2.18 -14.06 0.17
N ARG A 76 3.34 -13.63 0.67
CA ARG A 76 3.74 -12.22 0.73
C ARG A 76 3.87 -11.64 -0.67
N GLU A 77 4.51 -12.35 -1.58
CA GLU A 77 4.62 -11.93 -2.98
C GLU A 77 3.24 -11.72 -3.63
N LYS A 78 2.30 -12.62 -3.40
CA LYS A 78 0.91 -12.46 -3.90
C LYS A 78 0.26 -11.19 -3.34
N HIS A 79 0.44 -10.92 -2.04
CA HIS A 79 -0.05 -9.69 -1.42
C HIS A 79 0.57 -8.44 -2.06
N LEU A 80 1.90 -8.42 -2.22
CA LEU A 80 2.61 -7.30 -2.84
C LEU A 80 2.20 -7.07 -4.30
N ASN A 81 2.03 -8.15 -5.07
CA ASN A 81 1.56 -8.07 -6.45
C ASN A 81 0.14 -7.50 -6.54
N LYS A 82 -0.73 -7.80 -5.57
CA LYS A 82 -2.06 -7.19 -5.48
C LYS A 82 -1.97 -5.68 -5.22
N VAL A 83 -1.13 -5.25 -4.29
CA VAL A 83 -0.89 -3.82 -4.02
C VAL A 83 -0.37 -3.12 -5.28
N TYR A 84 0.61 -3.69 -5.95
CA TYR A 84 1.23 -3.09 -7.11
C TYR A 84 0.29 -3.04 -8.33
N ASN A 85 -0.40 -4.15 -8.63
CA ASN A 85 -1.19 -4.27 -9.86
C ASN A 85 -2.61 -3.72 -9.74
N GLU A 86 -3.19 -3.68 -8.53
CA GLU A 86 -4.58 -3.27 -8.33
C GLU A 86 -4.71 -1.90 -7.67
N LEU A 87 -3.88 -1.58 -6.67
CA LEU A 87 -4.03 -0.35 -5.90
C LEU A 87 -3.24 0.83 -6.50
N LEU A 88 -1.99 0.61 -6.91
CA LEU A 88 -1.18 1.67 -7.53
C LEU A 88 -1.82 2.30 -8.77
N PRO A 89 -2.42 1.56 -9.72
CA PRO A 89 -3.07 2.15 -10.88
C PRO A 89 -4.18 3.13 -10.52
N VAL A 90 -4.96 2.86 -9.46
CA VAL A 90 -6.00 3.78 -8.97
C VAL A 90 -5.38 5.10 -8.52
N ILE A 91 -4.26 5.04 -7.78
CA ILE A 91 -3.55 6.24 -7.30
C ILE A 91 -2.98 7.05 -8.47
N VAL A 92 -2.37 6.39 -9.45
CA VAL A 92 -1.75 7.01 -10.63
C VAL A 92 -2.78 7.69 -11.55
N TYR A 93 -4.03 7.21 -11.58
CA TYR A 93 -5.09 7.76 -12.40
C TYR A 93 -5.54 9.17 -11.96
N TYR A 94 -5.45 9.50 -10.68
CA TYR A 94 -5.92 10.78 -10.14
C TYR A 94 -5.15 12.02 -10.64
N PRO A 95 -3.82 12.03 -10.76
CA PRO A 95 -3.08 13.12 -11.41
C PRO A 95 -3.58 13.46 -12.81
N GLU A 96 -3.92 12.44 -13.62
CA GLU A 96 -4.46 12.66 -14.97
C GLU A 96 -5.84 13.32 -14.96
N LYS A 97 -6.74 12.93 -14.02
CA LYS A 97 -8.03 13.61 -13.82
C LYS A 97 -7.82 15.07 -13.43
N LEU A 98 -6.88 15.34 -12.54
CA LEU A 98 -6.55 16.69 -12.09
C LEU A 98 -5.97 17.53 -13.23
N ASP A 99 -5.16 16.97 -14.11
CA ASP A 99 -4.64 17.66 -15.30
C ASP A 99 -5.77 18.03 -16.28
N LYS A 100 -6.80 17.18 -16.43
CA LYS A 100 -7.99 17.53 -17.21
C LYS A 100 -8.77 18.70 -16.58
N LEU A 101 -8.90 18.72 -15.26
CA LEU A 101 -9.52 19.85 -14.54
C LEU A 101 -8.70 21.12 -14.67
N LYS A 102 -7.39 21.03 -14.62
CA LYS A 102 -6.48 22.16 -14.83
C LYS A 102 -6.59 22.75 -16.23
N LYS A 103 -6.70 21.91 -17.27
CA LYS A 103 -6.96 22.37 -18.65
C LYS A 103 -8.28 23.12 -18.76
N ASN A 104 -9.35 22.63 -18.12
CA ASN A 104 -10.62 23.36 -18.08
C ASN A 104 -10.49 24.73 -17.40
N LEU A 105 -9.72 24.82 -16.31
CA LEU A 105 -9.43 26.08 -15.63
C LEU A 105 -8.63 27.06 -16.51
N MET A 106 -7.66 26.57 -17.28
CA MET A 106 -6.92 27.40 -18.23
C MET A 106 -7.85 28.00 -19.29
N ASN A 107 -8.77 27.20 -19.84
CA ASN A 107 -9.77 27.69 -20.78
C ASN A 107 -10.64 28.83 -20.19
N VAL A 108 -11.04 28.74 -18.92
CA VAL A 108 -11.74 29.83 -18.21
C VAL A 108 -10.88 31.10 -18.15
N LYS A 109 -9.58 30.97 -17.85
CA LYS A 109 -8.64 32.11 -17.83
C LYS A 109 -8.51 32.75 -19.20
N ASP A 110 -8.38 31.96 -20.26
CA ASP A 110 -8.30 32.45 -21.62
C ASP A 110 -9.52 33.29 -22.03
N ILE A 111 -10.72 32.80 -21.69
CA ILE A 111 -11.98 33.51 -21.91
C ILE A 111 -11.98 34.84 -21.15
N ARG A 112 -11.52 34.87 -19.90
CA ARG A 112 -11.42 36.10 -19.11
C ARG A 112 -10.44 37.10 -19.75
N GLU A 113 -9.25 36.66 -20.13
CA GLU A 113 -8.23 37.53 -20.75
C GLU A 113 -8.74 38.12 -22.06
N GLN A 114 -9.43 37.32 -22.89
CA GLN A 114 -10.05 37.83 -24.11
C GLN A 114 -11.16 38.85 -23.80
N LYS A 115 -11.98 38.62 -22.75
CA LYS A 115 -12.95 39.62 -22.32
C LYS A 115 -12.30 40.93 -21.90
N GLU A 116 -11.23 40.87 -21.11
CA GLU A 116 -10.48 42.05 -20.67
C GLU A 116 -9.88 42.85 -21.85
N LYS A 117 -9.38 42.13 -22.88
CA LYS A 117 -8.93 42.77 -24.12
C LYS A 117 -10.06 43.51 -24.82
N ASN A 118 -11.21 42.87 -25.01
CA ASN A 118 -12.39 43.47 -25.63
C ASN A 118 -12.89 44.69 -24.84
N VAL A 119 -12.84 44.68 -23.51
CA VAL A 119 -13.19 45.84 -22.67
C VAL A 119 -12.27 47.05 -22.98
N LYS A 120 -10.95 46.79 -23.04
CA LYS A 120 -9.97 47.86 -23.37
C LYS A 120 -10.18 48.42 -24.80
N GLU A 121 -10.50 47.58 -25.75
CA GLU A 121 -10.82 47.98 -27.12
C GLU A 121 -12.11 48.78 -27.20
N GLN A 122 -13.15 48.39 -26.46
CA GLN A 122 -14.39 49.14 -26.35
C GLN A 122 -14.18 50.55 -25.78
N GLU A 123 -13.33 50.68 -24.75
CA GLU A 123 -12.98 52.00 -24.21
C GLU A 123 -12.28 52.88 -25.24
N LYS A 124 -11.40 52.30 -26.06
CA LYS A 124 -10.73 53.04 -27.17
C LYS A 124 -11.72 53.45 -28.25
N ALA A 125 -12.68 52.58 -28.65
CA ALA A 125 -13.71 52.89 -29.62
C ALA A 125 -14.63 54.04 -29.13
N LYS A 126 -15.03 53.98 -27.84
CA LYS A 126 -15.81 55.07 -27.21
C LYS A 126 -15.06 56.42 -27.25
N LYS A 127 -13.76 56.44 -26.98
CA LYS A 127 -12.93 57.65 -27.04
C LYS A 127 -12.80 58.21 -28.46
N LYS A 128 -12.94 57.37 -29.50
CA LYS A 128 -12.92 57.75 -30.92
C LYS A 128 -14.29 58.09 -31.48
N ASN A 129 -15.35 58.08 -30.65
CA ASN A 129 -16.77 58.26 -31.03
C ASN A 129 -17.27 57.23 -32.06
N ASP A 130 -16.63 56.04 -32.14
CA ASP A 130 -17.08 54.94 -32.99
C ASP A 130 -18.19 54.13 -32.24
N SER A 131 -19.43 54.57 -32.44
CA SER A 131 -20.57 54.02 -31.71
C SER A 131 -20.93 52.60 -32.17
N GLU A 132 -20.67 52.25 -33.44
CA GLU A 132 -20.94 50.93 -33.99
C GLU A 132 -19.95 49.87 -33.47
N ALA A 133 -18.68 50.16 -33.56
CA ALA A 133 -17.63 49.28 -32.98
C ALA A 133 -17.83 49.11 -31.48
N ALA A 134 -18.18 50.15 -30.74
CA ALA A 134 -18.43 50.07 -29.31
C ALA A 134 -19.65 49.16 -28.97
N ARG A 135 -20.73 49.17 -29.80
CA ARG A 135 -21.88 48.27 -29.63
C ARG A 135 -21.53 46.82 -29.93
N ASN A 136 -20.82 46.55 -31.01
CA ASN A 136 -20.39 45.19 -31.37
C ASN A 136 -19.50 44.57 -30.28
N LEU A 137 -18.49 45.34 -29.79
CA LEU A 137 -17.64 44.92 -28.68
C LEU A 137 -18.45 44.67 -27.39
N ASN A 138 -19.50 45.47 -27.11
CA ASN A 138 -20.32 45.25 -25.94
C ASN A 138 -21.07 43.92 -26.03
N ALA A 139 -21.63 43.56 -27.20
CA ALA A 139 -22.27 42.27 -27.41
C ALA A 139 -21.30 41.09 -27.22
N GLU A 140 -20.07 41.23 -27.74
CA GLU A 140 -19.01 40.23 -27.53
C GLU A 140 -18.59 40.09 -26.05
N ILE A 141 -18.44 41.17 -25.32
CA ILE A 141 -18.13 41.19 -23.89
C ILE A 141 -19.21 40.44 -23.11
N GLN A 142 -20.50 40.74 -23.39
CA GLN A 142 -21.65 40.05 -22.75
C GLN A 142 -21.64 38.54 -23.04
N ASN A 143 -21.39 38.16 -24.29
CA ASN A 143 -21.30 36.76 -24.69
C ASN A 143 -20.12 36.05 -23.99
N LYS A 144 -18.95 36.66 -23.91
CA LYS A 144 -17.79 36.11 -23.20
C LYS A 144 -18.05 36.03 -21.70
N GLU A 145 -18.74 36.97 -21.10
CA GLU A 145 -19.14 36.93 -19.69
C GLU A 145 -20.08 35.80 -19.39
N LYS A 146 -21.11 35.60 -20.23
CA LYS A 146 -22.03 34.45 -20.11
C LYS A 146 -21.30 33.12 -20.26
N LYS A 147 -20.41 33.01 -21.25
CA LYS A 147 -19.61 31.80 -21.47
C LYS A 147 -18.66 31.54 -20.30
N GLN A 148 -17.96 32.54 -19.80
CA GLN A 148 -17.09 32.42 -18.62
C GLN A 148 -17.85 31.91 -17.41
N LYS A 149 -19.03 32.47 -17.13
CA LYS A 149 -19.88 32.03 -16.01
C LYS A 149 -20.33 30.58 -16.16
N GLN A 150 -20.69 30.16 -17.37
CA GLN A 150 -21.07 28.77 -17.67
C GLN A 150 -19.88 27.81 -17.45
N GLU A 151 -18.69 28.16 -17.93
CA GLU A 151 -17.51 27.31 -17.79
C GLU A 151 -17.03 27.20 -16.32
N ILE A 152 -17.14 28.29 -15.54
CA ILE A 152 -16.84 28.23 -14.10
C ILE A 152 -17.83 27.31 -13.40
N ASN A 153 -19.12 27.42 -13.63
CA ASN A 153 -20.12 26.56 -13.03
C ASN A 153 -19.90 25.08 -13.41
N ASN A 154 -19.54 24.82 -14.66
CA ASN A 154 -19.19 23.50 -15.15
C ASN A 154 -17.95 22.94 -14.44
N LEU A 155 -16.92 23.76 -14.25
CA LEU A 155 -15.71 23.37 -13.55
C LEU A 155 -15.99 23.10 -12.06
N GLU A 156 -16.77 23.95 -11.39
CA GLU A 156 -17.19 23.71 -9.99
C GLU A 156 -17.93 22.38 -9.86
N ARG A 157 -18.85 22.09 -10.78
CA ARG A 157 -19.60 20.81 -10.82
C ARG A 157 -18.67 19.61 -11.00
N LYS A 158 -17.72 19.70 -11.94
CA LYS A 158 -16.71 18.66 -12.17
C LYS A 158 -15.80 18.46 -10.95
N MET A 159 -15.44 19.54 -10.24
CA MET A 159 -14.68 19.46 -9.00
C MET A 159 -15.46 18.78 -7.88
N CYS A 160 -16.76 19.05 -7.75
CA CYS A 160 -17.62 18.35 -6.77
C CYS A 160 -17.72 16.85 -7.07
N MET A 161 -17.89 16.49 -8.34
CA MET A 161 -17.90 15.09 -8.76
C MET A 161 -16.56 14.40 -8.49
N PHE A 162 -15.46 15.06 -8.86
CA PHE A 162 -14.11 14.58 -8.56
C PHE A 162 -13.92 14.33 -7.06
N GLU A 163 -14.38 15.25 -6.20
CA GLU A 163 -14.23 15.12 -4.76
C GLU A 163 -15.03 13.93 -4.20
N ALA A 164 -16.26 13.73 -4.68
CA ALA A 164 -17.09 12.59 -4.29
C ALA A 164 -16.46 11.25 -4.69
N GLU A 165 -16.01 11.14 -5.95
CA GLU A 165 -15.29 9.96 -6.45
C GLU A 165 -14.01 9.72 -5.63
N ARG A 166 -13.21 10.76 -5.41
CA ARG A 166 -11.97 10.69 -4.65
C ARG A 166 -12.15 10.12 -3.25
N VAL A 167 -13.16 10.59 -2.52
CA VAL A 167 -13.43 10.12 -1.16
C VAL A 167 -13.80 8.64 -1.18
N ASN A 168 -14.68 8.24 -2.12
CA ASN A 168 -15.09 6.84 -2.24
C ASN A 168 -13.93 5.93 -2.66
N ASP A 169 -13.17 6.32 -3.68
CA ASP A 169 -12.08 5.50 -4.21
C ASP A 169 -10.93 5.37 -3.19
N ASN A 170 -10.60 6.44 -2.47
CA ASN A 170 -9.63 6.36 -1.37
C ASN A 170 -10.10 5.42 -0.26
N LYS A 171 -11.37 5.49 0.12
CA LYS A 171 -11.96 4.55 1.09
C LYS A 171 -11.79 3.11 0.61
N CYS A 172 -12.17 2.82 -0.63
CA CYS A 172 -12.05 1.48 -1.21
C CYS A 172 -10.59 1.01 -1.28
N LEU A 173 -9.67 1.90 -1.69
CA LEU A 173 -8.25 1.62 -1.77
C LEU A 173 -7.68 1.20 -0.41
N PHE A 174 -7.92 1.98 0.64
CA PHE A 174 -7.42 1.64 1.97
C PHE A 174 -8.08 0.39 2.55
N LEU A 175 -9.38 0.17 2.30
CA LEU A 175 -10.05 -1.07 2.71
C LEU A 175 -9.47 -2.29 2.01
N GLN A 176 -9.18 -2.21 0.71
CA GLN A 176 -8.56 -3.31 -0.04
C GLN A 176 -7.13 -3.57 0.43
N PHE A 177 -6.35 -2.52 0.70
CA PHE A 177 -5.00 -2.67 1.25
C PHE A 177 -5.04 -3.38 2.61
N ILE A 178 -5.84 -2.89 3.56
CA ILE A 178 -5.97 -3.48 4.89
C ILE A 178 -6.50 -4.92 4.81
N HIS A 179 -7.47 -5.19 3.93
CA HIS A 179 -7.99 -6.55 3.75
C HIS A 179 -6.91 -7.50 3.23
N SER A 180 -6.09 -7.07 2.28
CA SER A 180 -4.98 -7.85 1.76
C SER A 180 -3.91 -8.14 2.82
N GLU A 181 -3.59 -7.16 3.67
CA GLU A 181 -2.71 -7.34 4.84
C GLU A 181 -3.27 -8.36 5.83
N LEU A 182 -4.55 -8.23 6.18
CA LEU A 182 -5.21 -9.17 7.09
C LEU A 182 -5.21 -10.60 6.54
N GLU A 183 -5.46 -10.76 5.24
CA GLU A 183 -5.42 -12.07 4.57
C GLU A 183 -4.02 -12.69 4.64
N TYR A 184 -2.98 -11.90 4.37
CA TYR A 184 -1.59 -12.36 4.48
C TYR A 184 -1.23 -12.75 5.92
N HIS A 185 -1.53 -11.91 6.90
CA HIS A 185 -1.22 -12.17 8.30
C HIS A 185 -1.98 -13.38 8.87
N ALA A 186 -3.23 -13.59 8.45
CA ALA A 186 -4.00 -14.79 8.85
C ALA A 186 -3.34 -16.08 8.33
N LYS A 187 -2.94 -16.12 7.06
CA LYS A 187 -2.20 -17.25 6.47
C LYS A 187 -0.83 -17.46 7.12
N ALA A 188 -0.14 -16.37 7.45
CA ALA A 188 1.14 -16.43 8.14
C ALA A 188 0.98 -17.04 9.54
N LEU A 189 -0.02 -16.61 10.30
CA LEU A 189 -0.31 -17.14 11.63
C LEU A 189 -0.62 -18.64 11.58
N GLU A 190 -1.45 -19.09 10.64
CA GLU A 190 -1.79 -20.50 10.45
C GLU A 190 -0.54 -21.36 10.20
N LYS A 191 0.31 -20.95 9.25
CA LYS A 191 1.53 -21.69 8.89
C LYS A 191 2.56 -21.70 10.02
N MET A 192 2.76 -20.56 10.68
CA MET A 192 3.68 -20.45 11.81
C MET A 192 3.21 -21.29 13.01
N SER A 193 1.91 -21.30 13.28
CA SER A 193 1.34 -22.15 14.35
C SER A 193 1.52 -23.63 14.04
N SER A 194 1.36 -24.04 12.79
CA SER A 194 1.58 -25.43 12.36
C SER A 194 3.05 -25.81 12.52
N LEU A 195 3.98 -24.94 12.12
CA LEU A 195 5.41 -25.16 12.29
C LEU A 195 5.81 -25.22 13.77
N PHE A 196 5.26 -24.30 14.60
CA PHE A 196 5.50 -24.31 16.04
C PHE A 196 5.07 -25.64 16.67
N ASN A 197 3.88 -26.13 16.35
CA ASN A 197 3.38 -27.41 16.88
C ASN A 197 4.24 -28.59 16.42
N LEU A 198 4.70 -28.59 15.17
CA LEU A 198 5.61 -29.61 14.66
C LEU A 198 6.92 -29.61 15.45
N ILE A 199 7.58 -28.45 15.61
CA ILE A 199 8.83 -28.33 16.35
C ILE A 199 8.64 -28.77 17.81
N ASN A 200 7.54 -28.36 18.44
CA ASN A 200 7.23 -28.73 19.82
C ASN A 200 6.97 -30.22 20.01
N SER A 201 6.55 -30.93 18.97
CA SER A 201 6.29 -32.37 19.00
C SER A 201 7.57 -33.25 18.89
N ILE A 202 8.71 -32.64 18.61
CA ILE A 202 9.97 -33.34 18.40
C ILE A 202 10.55 -33.77 19.75
N ASP A 203 10.85 -35.08 19.85
CA ASP A 203 11.55 -35.64 21.01
C ASP A 203 13.07 -35.69 20.74
N PRO A 204 13.87 -34.88 21.44
CA PRO A 204 15.32 -34.86 21.26
C PRO A 204 15.98 -36.25 21.55
N LYS A 205 15.32 -37.10 22.34
CA LYS A 205 15.86 -38.41 22.68
C LYS A 205 15.90 -39.38 21.50
N LEU A 206 15.09 -39.15 20.47
CA LEU A 206 15.04 -40.01 19.28
C LEU A 206 16.31 -39.90 18.41
N ASP A 207 17.07 -38.85 18.52
CA ASP A 207 18.31 -38.64 17.75
C ASP A 207 19.57 -39.19 18.49
N LEU A 208 19.48 -39.41 19.82
CA LEU A 208 20.62 -39.87 20.64
C LEU A 208 21.17 -41.23 20.20
N PRO A 209 20.31 -42.26 19.93
CA PRO A 209 20.84 -43.54 19.48
C PRO A 209 21.62 -43.47 18.18
N ASN A 210 21.20 -42.57 17.26
CA ASN A 210 21.93 -42.35 16.00
C ASN A 210 23.31 -41.72 16.26
N PHE A 211 23.36 -40.77 17.18
CA PHE A 211 24.61 -40.13 17.58
C PHE A 211 25.56 -41.13 18.30
N GLU A 212 25.04 -41.90 19.26
CA GLU A 212 25.78 -42.93 19.99
C GLU A 212 26.37 -43.98 19.03
N ASN A 213 25.54 -44.46 18.08
CA ASN A 213 25.97 -45.43 17.08
C ASN A 213 27.04 -44.85 16.13
N LYS A 214 26.88 -43.59 15.72
CA LYS A 214 27.81 -42.94 14.77
C LYS A 214 29.18 -42.68 15.38
N TYR A 215 29.22 -42.32 16.66
CA TYR A 215 30.45 -41.88 17.32
C TYR A 215 30.98 -42.86 18.36
N GLY A 216 30.25 -43.92 18.66
CA GLY A 216 30.63 -44.91 19.67
C GLY A 216 30.63 -44.39 21.11
N ILE A 217 29.91 -43.30 21.38
CA ILE A 217 29.86 -42.59 22.65
C ILE A 217 28.48 -42.81 23.28
N LYS A 218 28.45 -43.35 24.50
CA LYS A 218 27.20 -43.40 25.28
C LYS A 218 27.01 -42.06 26.01
N ILE A 219 25.85 -41.45 25.84
CA ILE A 219 25.51 -40.17 26.43
C ILE A 219 24.55 -40.36 27.60
N ASP A 220 24.96 -40.03 28.82
CA ASP A 220 24.03 -39.82 29.93
C ASP A 220 23.65 -38.32 30.01
N LEU A 221 22.39 -38.05 29.63
CA LEU A 221 21.88 -36.65 29.62
C LEU A 221 21.93 -35.99 30.99
N ARG A 222 21.92 -36.79 32.08
CA ARG A 222 22.04 -36.26 33.44
C ARG A 222 23.45 -35.76 33.74
N GLU A 223 24.44 -36.39 33.17
CA GLU A 223 25.85 -35.99 33.36
C GLU A 223 26.19 -34.68 32.64
N ILE A 224 25.54 -34.40 31.52
CA ILE A 224 25.77 -33.14 30.75
C ILE A 224 24.86 -31.98 31.19
N GLY A 225 24.09 -32.20 32.28
CA GLY A 225 23.24 -31.10 32.86
C GLY A 225 22.05 -30.66 32.01
N VAL A 226 21.69 -31.45 31.00
CA VAL A 226 20.49 -31.15 30.18
C VAL A 226 19.25 -31.64 30.93
N ASP A 227 18.48 -30.71 31.47
CA ASP A 227 17.19 -31.01 32.06
C ASP A 227 16.09 -30.93 30.99
N ILE A 228 15.75 -32.11 30.44
CA ILE A 228 14.68 -32.25 29.45
C ILE A 228 13.32 -31.79 30.01
N ASN A 229 13.10 -31.94 31.31
CA ASN A 229 11.85 -31.49 31.92
C ASN A 229 11.74 -29.97 31.88
N GLN A 230 12.85 -29.26 32.10
CA GLN A 230 12.91 -27.82 31.98
C GLN A 230 12.65 -27.36 30.54
N ILE A 231 13.23 -28.02 29.52
CA ILE A 231 12.97 -27.73 28.11
C ILE A 231 11.50 -27.97 27.78
N ASN A 232 10.92 -29.09 28.22
CA ASN A 232 9.51 -29.39 27.96
C ASN A 232 8.56 -28.44 28.71
N GLN A 233 8.92 -27.97 29.90
CA GLN A 233 8.14 -26.97 30.63
C GLN A 233 8.16 -25.62 29.90
N GLU A 234 9.32 -25.20 29.40
CA GLU A 234 9.44 -23.96 28.64
C GLU A 234 8.65 -24.03 27.31
N ALA A 235 8.74 -25.13 26.59
CA ALA A 235 7.95 -25.35 25.38
C ALA A 235 6.44 -25.28 25.66
N LYS A 236 5.99 -25.89 26.77
CA LYS A 236 4.59 -25.81 27.20
C LYS A 236 4.18 -24.40 27.57
N ARG A 237 5.01 -23.65 28.30
CA ARG A 237 4.78 -22.25 28.64
C ARG A 237 4.58 -21.40 27.40
N LEU A 238 5.45 -21.53 26.40
CA LEU A 238 5.35 -20.81 25.12
C LEU A 238 4.05 -21.16 24.37
N GLN A 239 3.63 -22.42 24.42
CA GLN A 239 2.38 -22.86 23.82
C GLN A 239 1.15 -22.23 24.52
N ASP A 240 1.13 -22.22 25.85
CA ASP A 240 0.06 -21.62 26.64
C ASP A 240 -0.02 -20.09 26.42
N GLU A 241 1.12 -19.41 26.31
CA GLU A 241 1.20 -17.99 25.97
C GLU A 241 0.64 -17.72 24.56
N GLN A 242 0.98 -18.54 23.58
CA GLN A 242 0.46 -18.42 22.20
C GLN A 242 -1.06 -18.55 22.17
N VAL A 243 -1.60 -19.57 22.85
CA VAL A 243 -3.06 -19.78 22.94
C VAL A 243 -3.76 -18.60 23.63
N SER A 244 -3.17 -18.06 24.70
CA SER A 244 -3.70 -16.90 25.40
C SER A 244 -3.73 -15.64 24.52
N GLN A 245 -2.66 -15.38 23.77
CA GLN A 245 -2.59 -14.24 22.84
C GLN A 245 -3.60 -14.38 21.70
N THR A 246 -3.72 -15.58 21.13
CA THR A 246 -4.69 -15.86 20.07
C THR A 246 -6.12 -15.63 20.56
N ASN A 247 -6.47 -16.12 21.75
CA ASN A 247 -7.79 -15.91 22.34
C ASN A 247 -8.10 -14.45 22.64
N LYS A 248 -7.11 -13.65 23.07
CA LYS A 248 -7.29 -12.19 23.28
C LYS A 248 -7.61 -11.46 21.99
N VAL A 249 -6.98 -11.85 20.87
CA VAL A 249 -7.24 -11.24 19.55
C VAL A 249 -8.66 -11.56 19.05
N PHE A 250 -9.17 -12.76 19.31
CA PHE A 250 -10.51 -13.17 18.87
C PHE A 250 -11.65 -12.73 19.78
N ASN A 251 -11.41 -12.54 21.08
CA ASN A 251 -12.46 -12.19 22.06
C ASN A 251 -12.65 -10.67 22.25
N ASN A 252 -11.81 -9.83 21.67
CA ASN A 252 -11.94 -8.38 21.69
C ASN A 252 -12.72 -7.82 20.46
N LYS A 253 -13.65 -8.60 19.91
CA LYS A 253 -14.58 -8.17 18.85
C LYS A 253 -15.97 -7.92 19.39
#